data_b58ba98c0e7c782628dd468bb9c43bef
#
_entry.id   b58ba98c0e7c782628dd468bb9c43bef
#
_cell.length_a   1.000
_cell.length_b   1.000
_cell.length_c   1.000
_cell.angle_alpha   90.00
_cell.angle_beta   90.00
_cell.angle_gamma   90.00
#
_symmetry.space_group_name_H-M   'P 1'
#
loop_
_entity.id
_entity.type
_entity.pdbx_description
1 polymer ?
#
loop_
_entity_poly.entity_id
_entity_poly.type
_entity_poly.pdbx_seq_one_letter_code
_entity_poly.pdbx_strand_id
1 'polypeptide(L)'
;MKRYVLIICVFFSALTTLWAQEGLNINAAFDTQYTRRSGAKEVETMNVAVGKAKMTLFRSLTLPLTSSESKSFEQWVLADGETALDTEQGTKSGRLYYAFMRLPDTKKGLHRYIFYRNDALRKDAVPVTTIIYIEGSVTMAELRKQFSK
;
A
#
# COMPACT_ATOMS: atom_id res chain seq x y z
N MET A 1 14.91 -38.70 19.49
CA MET A 1 15.28 -37.26 19.52
C MET A 1 15.63 -36.67 18.16
N LYS A 2 16.12 -37.43 17.20
CA LYS A 2 16.45 -36.87 15.86
C LYS A 2 15.24 -36.55 14.94
N ARG A 3 14.05 -37.01 15.27
CA ARG A 3 12.82 -36.78 14.46
C ARG A 3 12.15 -35.45 14.70
N TYR A 4 12.40 -34.78 15.81
CA TYR A 4 11.75 -33.49 16.14
C TYR A 4 12.48 -32.26 15.58
N VAL A 5 13.74 -32.40 15.24
CA VAL A 5 14.56 -31.31 14.68
C VAL A 5 14.20 -31.05 13.20
N LEU A 6 13.71 -32.06 12.48
CA LEU A 6 13.34 -31.94 11.07
C LEU A 6 12.00 -31.23 10.86
N ILE A 7 11.09 -31.29 11.85
CA ILE A 7 9.77 -30.64 11.77
C ILE A 7 9.89 -29.12 12.00
N ILE A 8 10.85 -28.68 12.79
CA ILE A 8 11.07 -27.25 13.07
C ILE A 8 11.66 -26.53 11.86
N CYS A 9 12.49 -27.19 11.05
CA CYS A 9 13.07 -26.59 9.85
C CYS A 9 12.07 -26.38 8.70
N VAL A 10 11.01 -27.19 8.61
CA VAL A 10 9.98 -27.07 7.57
C VAL A 10 9.01 -25.91 7.84
N PHE A 11 8.79 -25.57 9.12
CA PHE A 11 7.94 -24.44 9.48
C PHE A 11 8.60 -23.06 9.25
N PHE A 12 9.92 -22.99 9.20
CA PHE A 12 10.64 -21.72 8.97
C PHE A 12 10.73 -21.32 7.49
N SER A 13 10.56 -22.27 6.57
CA SER A 13 10.64 -21.98 5.12
C SER A 13 9.37 -21.42 4.51
N ALA A 14 8.23 -21.47 5.21
CA ALA A 14 6.96 -20.92 4.73
C ALA A 14 6.76 -19.43 5.05
N LEU A 15 7.67 -18.81 5.81
CA LEU A 15 7.57 -17.44 6.28
C LEU A 15 8.33 -16.40 5.44
N THR A 16 8.94 -16.81 4.33
CA THR A 16 9.89 -15.96 3.60
C THR A 16 9.30 -15.17 2.40
N THR A 17 7.99 -15.21 2.18
CA THR A 17 7.39 -14.62 0.97
C THR A 17 6.59 -13.33 1.18
N LEU A 18 6.57 -12.76 2.39
CA LEU A 18 5.77 -11.57 2.71
C LEU A 18 6.60 -10.30 3.04
N TRP A 19 7.86 -10.25 2.63
CA TRP A 19 8.84 -9.27 3.14
C TRP A 19 8.76 -7.87 2.53
N ALA A 20 8.09 -7.68 1.41
CA ALA A 20 8.09 -6.40 0.69
C ALA A 20 7.32 -5.28 1.42
N GLN A 21 6.26 -5.62 2.16
CA GLN A 21 5.47 -4.68 2.95
C GLN A 21 5.72 -4.80 4.46
N GLU A 22 6.58 -5.71 4.88
CA GLU A 22 6.85 -5.94 6.30
C GLU A 22 7.36 -4.68 6.97
N GLY A 23 6.78 -4.33 8.12
CA GLY A 23 7.12 -3.14 8.88
C GLY A 23 6.36 -1.87 8.48
N LEU A 24 5.53 -1.88 7.44
CA LEU A 24 4.67 -0.75 7.10
C LEU A 24 3.33 -0.82 7.83
N ASN A 25 2.89 0.32 8.36
CA ASN A 25 1.60 0.43 9.04
C ASN A 25 0.41 0.19 8.10
N ILE A 26 0.54 0.58 6.83
CA ILE A 26 -0.51 0.36 5.82
C ILE A 26 -0.77 -1.13 5.55
N ASN A 27 0.11 -2.02 5.97
CA ASN A 27 -0.11 -3.45 5.86
C ASN A 27 -1.40 -3.91 6.55
N ALA A 28 -1.77 -3.23 7.65
CA ALA A 28 -3.02 -3.47 8.35
C ALA A 28 -4.26 -3.23 7.47
N ALA A 29 -4.19 -2.33 6.48
CA ALA A 29 -5.29 -2.07 5.56
C ALA A 29 -5.60 -3.26 4.64
N PHE A 30 -4.62 -4.10 4.38
CA PHE A 30 -4.78 -5.27 3.51
C PHE A 30 -5.16 -6.56 4.28
N ASP A 31 -5.53 -6.42 5.53
CA ASP A 31 -6.08 -7.52 6.31
C ASP A 31 -7.43 -7.99 5.74
N THR A 32 -7.74 -9.26 5.92
CA THR A 32 -8.96 -9.89 5.37
C THR A 32 -10.25 -9.25 5.85
N GLN A 33 -10.26 -8.65 7.03
CA GLN A 33 -11.42 -7.89 7.53
C GLN A 33 -11.80 -6.71 6.63
N TYR A 34 -10.86 -6.18 5.86
CA TYR A 34 -11.08 -5.10 4.90
C TYR A 34 -11.20 -5.62 3.47
N THR A 35 -10.29 -6.49 3.04
CA THR A 35 -10.22 -6.95 1.65
C THR A 35 -11.41 -7.82 1.24
N ARG A 36 -11.97 -8.57 2.17
CA ARG A 36 -13.15 -9.45 1.94
C ARG A 36 -14.49 -8.80 2.25
N ARG A 37 -14.48 -7.55 2.66
CA ARG A 37 -15.69 -6.82 2.99
C ARG A 37 -16.53 -6.56 1.74
N SER A 38 -17.87 -6.57 1.89
CA SER A 38 -18.79 -6.14 0.84
C SER A 38 -18.47 -4.72 0.38
N GLY A 39 -18.38 -4.50 -0.92
CA GLY A 39 -18.00 -3.22 -1.52
C GLY A 39 -16.50 -2.97 -1.61
N ALA A 40 -15.65 -3.84 -1.06
CA ALA A 40 -14.21 -3.76 -1.24
C ALA A 40 -13.79 -4.30 -2.61
N LYS A 41 -12.85 -3.58 -3.25
CA LYS A 41 -12.19 -3.99 -4.49
C LYS A 41 -10.69 -4.05 -4.24
N GLU A 42 -10.13 -5.24 -4.25
CA GLU A 42 -8.70 -5.48 -4.14
C GLU A 42 -8.13 -5.90 -5.49
N VAL A 43 -7.01 -5.31 -5.86
CA VAL A 43 -6.22 -5.70 -7.02
C VAL A 43 -4.79 -5.94 -6.57
N GLU A 44 -4.24 -7.09 -6.92
CA GLU A 44 -2.84 -7.40 -6.73
C GLU A 44 -2.25 -7.92 -8.03
N THR A 45 -1.18 -7.29 -8.48
CA THR A 45 -0.45 -7.72 -9.68
C THR A 45 1.04 -7.69 -9.42
N MET A 46 1.76 -8.57 -10.09
CA MET A 46 3.20 -8.71 -9.97
C MET A 46 3.86 -8.64 -11.33
N ASN A 47 5.06 -8.08 -11.37
CA ASN A 47 5.93 -8.05 -12.54
C ASN A 47 5.28 -7.39 -13.77
N VAL A 48 4.68 -6.22 -13.58
CA VAL A 48 4.07 -5.42 -14.66
C VAL A 48 5.09 -4.46 -15.25
N ALA A 49 5.25 -4.48 -16.58
CA ALA A 49 6.10 -3.53 -17.27
C ALA A 49 5.44 -2.15 -17.37
N VAL A 50 6.19 -1.09 -17.08
CA VAL A 50 5.77 0.31 -17.22
C VAL A 50 6.86 1.04 -18.02
N GLY A 51 6.69 1.12 -19.34
CA GLY A 51 7.75 1.61 -20.21
C GLY A 51 9.00 0.73 -20.15
N LYS A 52 10.14 1.32 -19.81
CA LYS A 52 11.41 0.61 -19.57
C LYS A 52 11.56 0.13 -18.12
N ALA A 53 10.69 0.57 -17.22
CA ALA A 53 10.69 0.22 -15.82
C ALA A 53 9.72 -0.92 -15.53
N LYS A 54 9.71 -1.40 -14.30
CA LYS A 54 8.92 -2.54 -13.87
C LYS A 54 8.31 -2.28 -12.49
N MET A 55 7.04 -2.56 -12.34
CA MET A 55 6.40 -2.72 -11.04
C MET A 55 6.51 -4.20 -10.64
N THR A 56 7.33 -4.49 -9.63
CA THR A 56 7.47 -5.85 -9.10
C THR A 56 6.26 -6.27 -8.28
N LEU A 57 5.64 -5.30 -7.60
CA LEU A 57 4.40 -5.48 -6.85
C LEU A 57 3.53 -4.23 -7.00
N PHE A 58 2.27 -4.44 -7.31
CA PHE A 58 1.21 -3.44 -7.24
C PHE A 58 0.06 -4.04 -6.43
N ARG A 59 -0.34 -3.35 -5.37
CA ARG A 59 -1.44 -3.77 -4.52
C ARG A 59 -2.35 -2.58 -4.23
N SER A 60 -3.62 -2.71 -4.55
CA SER A 60 -4.61 -1.66 -4.43
C SER A 60 -5.84 -2.17 -3.69
N LEU A 61 -6.37 -1.34 -2.80
CA LEU A 61 -7.63 -1.60 -2.11
C LEU A 61 -8.49 -0.34 -2.16
N THR A 62 -9.73 -0.49 -2.62
CA THR A 62 -10.75 0.55 -2.60
C THR A 62 -11.98 0.03 -1.88
N LEU A 63 -12.43 0.73 -0.84
CA LEU A 63 -13.55 0.29 -0.02
C LEU A 63 -14.24 1.47 0.68
N PRO A 64 -15.53 1.32 1.03
CA PRO A 64 -16.16 2.23 1.98
C PRO A 64 -15.66 1.95 3.40
N LEU A 65 -15.38 2.99 4.16
CA LEU A 65 -14.94 2.90 5.56
C LEU A 65 -15.88 3.64 6.49
N THR A 66 -16.00 3.15 7.73
CA THR A 66 -16.61 3.94 8.80
C THR A 66 -15.71 5.13 9.15
N SER A 67 -16.24 6.12 9.84
CA SER A 67 -15.46 7.29 10.28
C SER A 67 -14.25 6.88 11.12
N SER A 68 -14.41 5.93 12.02
CA SER A 68 -13.33 5.40 12.86
C SER A 68 -12.26 4.69 12.04
N GLU A 69 -12.65 3.82 11.11
CA GLU A 69 -11.74 3.10 10.22
C GLU A 69 -10.98 4.06 9.29
N SER A 70 -11.66 5.07 8.77
CA SER A 70 -11.05 6.12 7.95
C SER A 70 -9.92 6.84 8.70
N LYS A 71 -10.11 7.14 9.97
CA LYS A 71 -9.06 7.74 10.83
C LYS A 71 -7.88 6.80 11.03
N SER A 72 -8.14 5.50 11.20
CA SER A 72 -7.07 4.50 11.32
C SER A 72 -6.23 4.40 10.04
N PHE A 73 -6.88 4.35 8.88
CA PHE A 73 -6.19 4.34 7.58
C PHE A 73 -5.33 5.58 7.38
N GLU A 74 -5.87 6.75 7.70
CA GLU A 74 -5.13 8.02 7.66
C GLU A 74 -3.88 7.98 8.56
N GLN A 75 -4.03 7.50 9.80
CA GLN A 75 -2.92 7.37 10.75
C GLN A 75 -1.83 6.43 10.24
N TRP A 76 -2.19 5.30 9.63
CA TRP A 76 -1.21 4.36 9.07
C TRP A 76 -0.43 4.99 7.91
N VAL A 77 -1.10 5.70 7.03
CA VAL A 77 -0.45 6.40 5.91
C VAL A 77 0.50 7.49 6.42
N LEU A 78 0.05 8.29 7.39
CA LEU A 78 0.87 9.36 7.96
C LEU A 78 2.08 8.81 8.72
N ALA A 79 1.92 7.72 9.46
CA ALA A 79 3.01 7.06 10.18
C ALA A 79 4.08 6.53 9.22
N ASP A 80 3.67 5.86 8.15
CA ASP A 80 4.61 5.38 7.13
C ASP A 80 5.27 6.53 6.38
N GLY A 81 4.59 7.66 6.25
CA GLY A 81 5.09 8.87 5.62
C GLY A 81 6.15 9.63 6.41
N GLU A 82 6.33 9.34 7.70
CA GLU A 82 7.34 10.03 8.54
C GLU A 82 8.76 9.85 8.02
N THR A 83 9.06 8.72 7.39
CA THR A 83 10.37 8.42 6.80
C THR A 83 10.40 8.61 5.28
N ALA A 84 9.34 9.13 4.68
CA ALA A 84 9.26 9.30 3.24
C ALA A 84 10.37 10.22 2.70
N LEU A 85 10.96 9.83 1.57
CA LEU A 85 11.98 10.62 0.87
C LEU A 85 11.36 11.79 0.10
N ASP A 86 10.13 11.62 -0.35
CA ASP A 86 9.35 12.63 -1.07
C ASP A 86 7.87 12.41 -0.75
N THR A 87 7.16 13.51 -0.55
CA THR A 87 5.75 13.48 -0.20
C THR A 87 5.00 14.60 -0.91
N GLU A 88 3.91 14.23 -1.56
CA GLU A 88 2.91 15.15 -2.08
C GLU A 88 1.58 14.80 -1.41
N GLN A 89 0.99 15.74 -0.67
CA GLN A 89 -0.25 15.48 0.05
C GLN A 89 -1.12 16.72 0.15
N GLY A 90 -2.40 16.50 0.34
CA GLY A 90 -3.38 17.55 0.56
C GLY A 90 -4.41 17.14 1.59
N THR A 91 -4.95 18.15 2.27
CA THR A 91 -6.01 17.96 3.27
C THR A 91 -7.31 18.58 2.80
N LYS A 92 -8.41 18.10 3.35
CA LYS A 92 -9.73 18.63 3.15
C LYS A 92 -10.49 18.56 4.47
N SER A 93 -10.98 19.71 4.95
CA SER A 93 -11.67 19.81 6.25
C SER A 93 -10.82 19.25 7.41
N GLY A 94 -9.52 19.53 7.40
CA GLY A 94 -8.58 19.06 8.43
C GLY A 94 -8.21 17.56 8.37
N ARG A 95 -8.72 16.85 7.36
CA ARG A 95 -8.47 15.41 7.16
C ARG A 95 -7.59 15.19 5.94
N LEU A 96 -6.76 14.15 5.98
CA LEU A 96 -5.95 13.77 4.83
C LEU A 96 -6.87 13.36 3.67
N TYR A 97 -6.76 14.09 2.56
CA TYR A 97 -7.56 13.83 1.36
C TYR A 97 -6.81 12.94 0.37
N TYR A 98 -5.57 13.28 0.08
CA TYR A 98 -4.69 12.45 -0.73
C TYR A 98 -3.25 12.51 -0.22
N ALA A 99 -2.49 11.47 -0.52
CA ALA A 99 -1.06 11.43 -0.33
C ALA A 99 -0.41 10.58 -1.41
N PHE A 100 0.72 11.04 -1.92
CA PHE A 100 1.60 10.28 -2.79
C PHE A 100 3.01 10.38 -2.22
N MET A 101 3.56 9.25 -1.78
CA MET A 101 4.80 9.19 -1.01
C MET A 101 5.77 8.22 -1.65
N ARG A 102 7.03 8.62 -1.71
CA ARG A 102 8.13 7.71 -1.96
C ARG A 102 8.81 7.36 -0.65
N LEU A 103 8.85 6.08 -0.33
CA LEU A 103 9.51 5.55 0.86
C LEU A 103 10.97 5.21 0.57
N PRO A 104 11.82 5.04 1.62
CA PRO A 104 13.18 4.53 1.43
C PRO A 104 13.18 3.16 0.76
N ASP A 105 14.16 2.91 -0.10
CA ASP A 105 14.34 1.62 -0.77
C ASP A 105 14.72 0.55 0.25
N THR A 106 14.18 -0.66 0.10
CA THR A 106 14.60 -1.82 0.88
C THR A 106 15.80 -2.52 0.26
N LYS A 107 15.92 -2.43 -1.06
CA LYS A 107 17.04 -2.92 -1.86
C LYS A 107 17.40 -1.87 -2.89
N LYS A 108 18.67 -1.82 -3.29
CA LYS A 108 19.13 -0.91 -4.34
C LYS A 108 18.30 -1.07 -5.62
N GLY A 109 17.72 0.03 -6.10
CA GLY A 109 16.90 0.06 -7.30
C GLY A 109 15.47 -0.43 -7.12
N LEU A 110 15.08 -0.82 -5.91
CA LEU A 110 13.71 -1.22 -5.59
C LEU A 110 13.01 -0.11 -4.82
N HIS A 111 12.34 0.76 -5.54
CA HIS A 111 11.60 1.89 -4.99
C HIS A 111 10.25 1.44 -4.42
N ARG A 112 9.79 2.13 -3.38
CA ARG A 112 8.51 1.86 -2.74
C ARG A 112 7.67 3.12 -2.70
N TYR A 113 6.38 2.99 -3.00
CA TYR A 113 5.44 4.10 -3.03
C TYR A 113 4.15 3.76 -2.33
N ILE A 114 3.56 4.78 -1.69
CA ILE A 114 2.20 4.73 -1.17
C ILE A 114 1.39 5.80 -1.89
N PHE A 115 0.22 5.43 -2.36
CA PHE A 115 -0.82 6.34 -2.80
C PHE A 115 -2.06 6.16 -1.94
N TYR A 116 -2.65 7.26 -1.49
CA TYR A 116 -3.85 7.28 -0.66
C TYR A 116 -4.80 8.36 -1.16
N ARG A 117 -6.10 8.05 -1.19
CA ARG A 117 -7.15 9.04 -1.46
C ARG A 117 -8.41 8.68 -0.70
N ASN A 118 -9.01 9.69 -0.06
CA ASN A 118 -10.27 9.56 0.66
C ASN A 118 -11.37 10.37 -0.03
N ASP A 119 -12.08 9.75 -0.96
CA ASP A 119 -13.17 10.37 -1.70
C ASP A 119 -14.43 10.59 -0.84
N ALA A 120 -14.52 10.00 0.36
CA ALA A 120 -15.60 10.29 1.30
C ALA A 120 -15.60 11.75 1.79
N LEU A 121 -14.49 12.47 1.62
CA LEU A 121 -14.39 13.91 1.92
C LEU A 121 -14.95 14.79 0.80
N ARG A 122 -15.32 14.22 -0.34
CA ARG A 122 -15.91 14.93 -1.48
C ARG A 122 -17.43 14.76 -1.48
N LYS A 123 -18.15 15.85 -1.74
CA LYS A 123 -19.63 15.82 -1.77
C LYS A 123 -20.21 15.03 -2.95
N ASP A 124 -19.53 15.06 -4.10
CA ASP A 124 -20.06 14.55 -5.38
C ASP A 124 -19.36 13.26 -5.82
N ALA A 125 -18.69 12.57 -4.93
CA ALA A 125 -17.98 11.33 -5.22
C ALA A 125 -18.57 10.16 -4.42
N VAL A 126 -18.38 8.94 -4.93
CA VAL A 126 -18.66 7.73 -4.17
C VAL A 126 -17.76 7.73 -2.92
N PRO A 127 -18.31 7.55 -1.71
CA PRO A 127 -17.57 7.71 -0.45
C PRO A 127 -16.70 6.49 -0.17
N VAL A 128 -15.63 6.33 -0.95
CA VAL A 128 -14.66 5.26 -0.80
C VAL A 128 -13.27 5.81 -0.51
N THR A 129 -12.45 4.98 0.15
CA THR A 129 -11.03 5.22 0.37
C THR A 129 -10.24 4.28 -0.51
N THR A 130 -9.20 4.79 -1.14
CA THR A 130 -8.27 4.02 -1.95
C THR A 130 -6.89 4.09 -1.33
N ILE A 131 -6.25 2.93 -1.16
CA ILE A 131 -4.87 2.82 -0.75
C ILE A 131 -4.13 1.92 -1.72
N ILE A 132 -2.96 2.35 -2.19
CA ILE A 132 -2.14 1.61 -3.15
C ILE A 132 -0.72 1.54 -2.61
N TYR A 133 -0.15 0.35 -2.67
CA TYR A 133 1.28 0.11 -2.45
C TYR A 133 1.92 -0.36 -3.75
N ILE A 134 3.04 0.26 -4.09
CA ILE A 134 3.79 -0.06 -5.31
C ILE A 134 5.25 -0.27 -4.95
N GLU A 135 5.85 -1.28 -5.57
CA GLU A 135 7.25 -1.60 -5.43
C GLU A 135 7.85 -1.91 -6.81
N GLY A 136 9.03 -1.38 -7.10
CA GLY A 136 9.68 -1.65 -8.37
C GLY A 136 10.76 -0.63 -8.76
N SER A 137 11.25 -0.74 -9.98
CA SER A 137 12.20 0.21 -10.56
C SER A 137 11.53 1.46 -11.15
N VAL A 138 10.21 1.49 -11.20
CA VAL A 138 9.42 2.62 -11.71
C VAL A 138 9.69 3.89 -10.90
N THR A 139 9.80 5.03 -11.60
CA THR A 139 10.01 6.33 -10.95
C THR A 139 8.68 6.99 -10.59
N MET A 140 8.73 7.96 -9.69
CA MET A 140 7.57 8.77 -9.31
C MET A 140 6.98 9.51 -10.52
N ALA A 141 7.82 10.02 -11.42
CA ALA A 141 7.39 10.69 -12.64
C ALA A 141 6.63 9.74 -13.58
N GLU A 142 7.09 8.51 -13.73
CA GLU A 142 6.40 7.48 -14.53
C GLU A 142 5.05 7.11 -13.92
N LEU A 143 4.96 6.98 -12.60
CA LEU A 143 3.72 6.72 -11.90
C LEU A 143 2.72 7.87 -12.05
N ARG A 144 3.17 9.12 -11.94
CA ARG A 144 2.30 10.29 -12.16
C ARG A 144 1.66 10.28 -13.54
N LYS A 145 2.40 9.89 -14.58
CA LYS A 145 1.85 9.76 -15.94
C LYS A 145 0.74 8.72 -16.03
N GLN A 146 0.85 7.62 -15.28
CA GLN A 146 -0.17 6.58 -15.25
C GLN A 146 -1.44 7.00 -14.51
N PHE A 147 -1.30 7.74 -13.41
CA PHE A 147 -2.43 8.14 -12.56
C PHE A 147 -3.08 9.47 -12.97
N SER A 148 -2.47 10.26 -13.83
CA SER A 148 -3.01 11.54 -14.29
C SER A 148 -3.87 11.45 -15.57
N LYS A 149 -4.05 10.26 -16.08
CA LYS A 149 -4.96 9.98 -17.22
C LYS A 149 -6.39 9.64 -16.74
#